data_8789965d3eae6dd18a1aeea5dbcf6255
#
_entry.id   8789965d3eae6dd18a1aeea5dbcf6255
#
_cell.length_a   1.000
_cell.length_b   1.000
_cell.length_c   1.000
_cell.angle_alpha   90.00
_cell.angle_beta   90.00
_cell.angle_gamma   90.00
#
_symmetry.space_group_name_H-M   'P 1'
#
loop_
_entity.id
_entity.type
_entity.pdbx_description
1 polymer ?
#
loop_
_entity_poly.entity_id
_entity_poly.type
_entity_poly.pdbx_seq_one_letter_code
_entity_poly.pdbx_strand_id
1 'polypeptide(L)'
;MTDRVIIFDTTLRDGEQALKASLTVKEKLQIALALERLGVDVMEVGFPVSSQGDFESVQTIARHIKNSRVAALSRAVIKDIDAAAEALKVAEAFRIHTFIAVSALHVEAKLKRTFDDVVEMAVAAVKHARNYTDDVEFSCEDAGRTGIDNICRIVEAAINAGATTVNIPDTVGFCLPNQFGNIIAEVRNRVPNIDKAVISVHCHNDLGMATANSLTAVQNGARQIECTINGIGERAGNTSLEEVVMAMKVRQEFMGVDTRINTQEIHRVSQMVSQLCNMPIQPNKAIVGSNAFAHSSGIHQYGMLKNQNTYEIMSPETIGLKKEKLNLTARSGRAAVKGHMADMGYTEQDYDLDKLYEAFLKLADKKGQVFDYDLEALAFIDMQQGDEDRLVLDKLSAHSTKEYPATAFVQVELDGKKLSTSSIGGNGPVDAVYNAILNLTGLDIKMSHYNLTAKGEGAEALGQVDIVVEHEGRKFHGVGLATDIVESSALALVHAINAIYRAHKVADIKSHKHH
;
A
#
# COMPACT_ATOMS: atom_id res chain seq x y z
N MET A 1 17.83 21.30 17.52
CA MET A 1 17.65 20.25 16.51
C MET A 1 16.57 19.33 17.03
N THR A 2 15.59 19.01 16.21
CA THR A 2 14.53 18.05 16.57
C THR A 2 15.18 16.68 16.80
N ASP A 3 14.79 15.98 17.84
CA ASP A 3 15.26 14.63 18.14
C ASP A 3 14.78 13.66 17.05
N ARG A 4 15.63 12.72 16.61
CA ARG A 4 15.35 11.92 15.41
C ARG A 4 15.11 10.46 15.74
N VAL A 5 14.09 9.88 15.15
CA VAL A 5 13.82 8.44 15.18
C VAL A 5 14.34 7.80 13.89
N ILE A 6 15.14 6.76 14.04
CA ILE A 6 15.67 5.91 12.98
C ILE A 6 14.56 4.99 12.50
N ILE A 7 14.32 4.94 11.20
CA ILE A 7 13.38 3.99 10.56
C ILE A 7 14.17 2.82 10.00
N PHE A 8 13.96 1.66 10.61
CA PHE A 8 14.51 0.38 10.19
C PHE A 8 13.42 -0.40 9.46
N ASP A 9 13.54 -0.53 8.15
CA ASP A 9 12.57 -1.28 7.36
C ASP A 9 12.96 -2.76 7.27
N THR A 10 12.04 -3.65 7.58
CA THR A 10 12.21 -5.10 7.48
C THR A 10 11.23 -5.76 6.50
N THR A 11 10.72 -5.00 5.53
CA THR A 11 9.82 -5.51 4.48
C THR A 11 10.43 -6.68 3.71
N LEU A 12 11.73 -6.64 3.43
CA LEU A 12 12.46 -7.66 2.66
C LEU A 12 12.98 -8.84 3.50
N ARG A 13 12.72 -8.85 4.81
CA ARG A 13 13.05 -9.98 5.69
C ARG A 13 11.80 -10.50 6.40
N ASP A 14 11.27 -9.78 7.41
CA ASP A 14 10.08 -10.19 8.16
C ASP A 14 8.81 -10.07 7.31
N GLY A 15 8.71 -8.99 6.53
CA GLY A 15 7.61 -8.81 5.58
C GLY A 15 7.49 -9.94 4.57
N GLU A 16 8.61 -10.46 4.08
CA GLU A 16 8.64 -11.57 3.13
C GLU A 16 8.12 -12.89 3.73
N GLN A 17 8.22 -13.07 5.04
CA GLN A 17 7.70 -14.27 5.72
C GLN A 17 6.16 -14.40 5.65
N ALA A 18 5.44 -13.32 5.33
CA ALA A 18 4.00 -13.35 5.08
C ALA A 18 3.61 -13.92 3.72
N LEU A 19 4.54 -14.02 2.78
CA LEU A 19 4.25 -14.30 1.37
C LEU A 19 4.05 -15.79 1.12
N LYS A 20 3.14 -16.11 0.20
CA LYS A 20 2.94 -17.49 -0.28
C LYS A 20 4.07 -17.95 -1.21
N ALA A 21 4.75 -17.03 -1.87
CA ALA A 21 5.88 -17.29 -2.74
C ALA A 21 6.97 -16.24 -2.49
N SER A 22 8.24 -16.66 -2.48
CA SER A 22 9.37 -15.77 -2.31
C SER A 22 9.50 -14.81 -3.48
N LEU A 23 9.91 -13.58 -3.19
CA LEU A 23 10.26 -12.58 -4.19
C LEU A 23 11.53 -12.99 -4.94
N THR A 24 11.59 -12.68 -6.23
CA THR A 24 12.81 -12.83 -7.01
C THR A 24 13.86 -11.79 -6.59
N VAL A 25 15.13 -12.07 -6.86
CA VAL A 25 16.23 -11.10 -6.59
C VAL A 25 15.96 -9.74 -7.23
N LYS A 26 15.37 -9.73 -8.43
CA LYS A 26 15.02 -8.50 -9.16
C LYS A 26 13.92 -7.71 -8.44
N GLU A 27 12.88 -8.36 -7.97
CA GLU A 27 11.79 -7.75 -7.21
C GLU A 27 12.27 -7.21 -5.87
N LYS A 28 13.09 -7.97 -5.14
CA LYS A 28 13.73 -7.52 -3.89
C LYS A 28 14.57 -6.26 -4.15
N LEU A 29 15.37 -6.23 -5.21
CA LEU A 29 16.16 -5.05 -5.55
C LEU A 29 15.28 -3.84 -5.91
N GLN A 30 14.17 -4.04 -6.62
CA GLN A 30 13.22 -2.94 -6.92
C GLN A 30 12.63 -2.33 -5.64
N ILE A 31 12.23 -3.16 -4.69
CA ILE A 31 11.73 -2.71 -3.39
C ILE A 31 12.85 -1.99 -2.62
N ALA A 32 14.05 -2.55 -2.54
CA ALA A 32 15.18 -1.93 -1.84
C ALA A 32 15.51 -0.53 -2.37
N LEU A 33 15.55 -0.36 -3.70
CA LEU A 33 15.76 0.94 -4.33
C LEU A 33 14.61 1.93 -4.06
N ALA A 34 13.38 1.43 -3.91
CA ALA A 34 12.24 2.26 -3.54
C ALA A 34 12.30 2.69 -2.07
N LEU A 35 12.71 1.80 -1.16
CA LEU A 35 12.95 2.10 0.26
C LEU A 35 14.08 3.12 0.43
N GLU A 36 15.15 3.03 -0.36
CA GLU A 36 16.22 4.02 -0.35
C GLU A 36 15.73 5.41 -0.77
N ARG A 37 14.93 5.51 -1.85
CA ARG A 37 14.30 6.79 -2.27
C ARG A 37 13.32 7.34 -1.23
N LEU A 38 12.57 6.45 -0.58
CA LEU A 38 11.70 6.80 0.54
C LEU A 38 12.49 7.39 1.71
N GLY A 39 13.76 7.03 1.83
CA GLY A 39 14.66 7.58 2.84
C GLY A 39 14.70 6.76 4.13
N VAL A 40 14.51 5.43 4.09
CA VAL A 40 14.73 4.59 5.26
C VAL A 40 16.19 4.68 5.72
N ASP A 41 16.41 4.65 7.02
CA ASP A 41 17.77 4.74 7.58
C ASP A 41 18.51 3.42 7.43
N VAL A 42 17.84 2.33 7.75
CA VAL A 42 18.35 0.96 7.68
C VAL A 42 17.30 0.08 7.01
N MET A 43 17.73 -0.83 6.16
CA MET A 43 16.87 -1.86 5.58
C MET A 43 17.42 -3.25 5.83
N GLU A 44 16.61 -4.11 6.41
CA GLU A 44 16.96 -5.52 6.60
C GLU A 44 16.46 -6.32 5.40
N VAL A 45 17.39 -6.96 4.69
CA VAL A 45 17.13 -7.43 3.34
C VAL A 45 17.19 -8.94 3.19
N GLY A 46 17.33 -9.66 4.29
CA GLY A 46 17.25 -11.12 4.29
C GLY A 46 18.02 -11.80 5.43
N PHE A 47 18.09 -13.13 5.31
CA PHE A 47 18.77 -14.03 6.25
C PHE A 47 19.74 -14.94 5.50
N PRO A 48 20.97 -14.50 5.22
CA PRO A 48 21.89 -15.10 4.26
C PRO A 48 22.20 -16.59 4.46
N VAL A 49 22.14 -17.07 5.71
CA VAL A 49 22.41 -18.50 6.00
C VAL A 49 21.24 -19.41 5.61
N SER A 50 20.06 -18.84 5.34
CA SER A 50 18.83 -19.62 5.06
C SER A 50 18.92 -20.40 3.75
N SER A 51 19.47 -19.77 2.70
CA SER A 51 19.62 -20.36 1.37
C SER A 51 20.67 -19.59 0.55
N GLN A 52 21.16 -20.25 -0.52
CA GLN A 52 22.04 -19.59 -1.50
C GLN A 52 21.34 -18.41 -2.19
N GLY A 53 20.05 -18.56 -2.53
CA GLY A 53 19.27 -17.49 -3.16
C GLY A 53 19.08 -16.25 -2.27
N ASP A 54 18.90 -16.46 -0.96
CA ASP A 54 18.81 -15.38 0.00
C ASP A 54 20.16 -14.67 0.18
N PHE A 55 21.25 -15.43 0.25
CA PHE A 55 22.61 -14.88 0.25
C PHE A 55 22.87 -13.99 -0.98
N GLU A 56 22.55 -14.47 -2.18
CA GLU A 56 22.72 -13.73 -3.43
C GLU A 56 21.85 -12.46 -3.48
N SER A 57 20.61 -12.55 -2.97
CA SER A 57 19.73 -11.39 -2.85
C SER A 57 20.31 -10.31 -1.96
N VAL A 58 20.73 -10.68 -0.76
CA VAL A 58 21.38 -9.75 0.21
C VAL A 58 22.60 -9.11 -0.41
N GLN A 59 23.49 -9.90 -1.01
CA GLN A 59 24.70 -9.38 -1.65
C GLN A 59 24.40 -8.46 -2.83
N THR A 60 23.39 -8.79 -3.63
CA THR A 60 22.97 -7.94 -4.76
C THR A 60 22.46 -6.61 -4.28
N ILE A 61 21.59 -6.58 -3.28
CA ILE A 61 21.05 -5.34 -2.71
C ILE A 61 22.20 -4.53 -2.09
N ALA A 62 23.07 -5.16 -1.31
CA ALA A 62 24.22 -4.52 -0.66
C ALA A 62 25.12 -3.78 -1.65
N ARG A 63 25.30 -4.28 -2.88
CA ARG A 63 26.09 -3.60 -3.92
C ARG A 63 25.42 -2.34 -4.48
N HIS A 64 24.10 -2.30 -4.50
CA HIS A 64 23.34 -1.24 -5.20
C HIS A 64 22.93 -0.09 -4.25
N ILE A 65 22.65 -0.38 -2.99
CA ILE A 65 22.21 0.63 -2.02
C ILE A 65 23.39 1.48 -1.56
N LYS A 66 23.21 2.81 -1.57
CA LYS A 66 24.26 3.80 -1.27
C LYS A 66 23.90 4.76 -0.12
N ASN A 67 22.62 5.11 0.01
CA ASN A 67 22.17 6.16 0.92
C ASN A 67 21.43 5.63 2.15
N SER A 68 21.26 4.32 2.26
CA SER A 68 20.71 3.63 3.42
C SER A 68 21.69 2.57 3.89
N ARG A 69 21.66 2.25 5.17
CA ARG A 69 22.45 1.14 5.71
C ARG A 69 21.73 -0.19 5.39
N VAL A 70 22.47 -1.18 4.92
CA VAL A 70 21.92 -2.51 4.64
C VAL A 70 22.19 -3.42 5.83
N ALA A 71 21.16 -4.10 6.33
CA ALA A 71 21.25 -5.06 7.42
C ALA A 71 20.86 -6.47 6.96
N ALA A 72 21.39 -7.47 7.61
CA ALA A 72 21.00 -8.86 7.45
C ALA A 72 20.90 -9.53 8.83
N LEU A 73 19.90 -10.42 8.94
CA LEU A 73 19.62 -11.16 10.16
C LEU A 73 20.60 -12.33 10.31
N SER A 74 20.98 -12.61 11.55
CA SER A 74 21.75 -13.79 11.96
C SER A 74 21.30 -14.25 13.35
N ARG A 75 21.19 -15.56 13.56
CA ARG A 75 21.06 -16.10 14.92
C ARG A 75 22.37 -15.85 15.68
N ALA A 76 22.33 -15.88 17.00
CA ALA A 76 23.54 -15.80 17.85
C ALA A 76 24.43 -17.06 17.68
N VAL A 77 24.82 -17.34 16.44
CA VAL A 77 25.65 -18.48 16.00
C VAL A 77 26.71 -17.96 15.04
N ILE A 78 27.98 -18.31 15.29
CA ILE A 78 29.11 -17.81 14.51
C ILE A 78 28.94 -17.98 13.00
N LYS A 79 28.54 -19.18 12.57
CA LYS A 79 28.32 -19.47 11.15
C LYS A 79 27.28 -18.53 10.48
N ASP A 80 26.22 -18.17 11.20
CA ASP A 80 25.17 -17.28 10.68
C ASP A 80 25.71 -15.85 10.53
N ILE A 81 26.48 -15.41 11.54
CA ILE A 81 27.12 -14.09 11.55
C ILE A 81 28.16 -13.97 10.42
N ASP A 82 28.97 -15.03 10.21
CA ASP A 82 29.96 -15.08 9.11
C ASP A 82 29.25 -14.99 7.73
N ALA A 83 28.13 -15.71 7.56
CA ALA A 83 27.35 -15.65 6.32
C ALA A 83 26.76 -14.25 6.08
N ALA A 84 26.24 -13.61 7.13
CA ALA A 84 25.73 -12.24 7.05
C ALA A 84 26.85 -11.24 6.69
N ALA A 85 28.00 -11.33 7.37
CA ALA A 85 29.16 -10.48 7.11
C ALA A 85 29.66 -10.65 5.66
N GLU A 86 29.78 -11.91 5.17
CA GLU A 86 30.25 -12.19 3.81
C GLU A 86 29.30 -11.63 2.75
N ALA A 87 27.97 -11.74 2.94
CA ALA A 87 26.99 -11.17 2.03
C ALA A 87 27.02 -9.63 2.03
N LEU A 88 27.21 -9.02 3.20
CA LEU A 88 27.14 -7.57 3.40
C LEU A 88 28.45 -6.81 3.11
N LYS A 89 29.60 -7.47 3.07
CA LYS A 89 30.93 -6.81 2.92
C LYS A 89 31.08 -5.93 1.68
N VAL A 90 30.20 -6.06 0.70
CA VAL A 90 30.17 -5.28 -0.55
C VAL A 90 29.35 -4.00 -0.44
N ALA A 91 28.68 -3.76 0.70
CA ALA A 91 27.89 -2.56 0.96
C ALA A 91 28.78 -1.36 1.30
N GLU A 92 28.31 -0.15 1.01
CA GLU A 92 28.96 1.10 1.49
C GLU A 92 28.94 1.20 3.02
N ALA A 93 27.81 0.82 3.63
CA ALA A 93 27.64 0.74 5.09
C ALA A 93 26.67 -0.38 5.42
N PHE A 94 27.03 -1.22 6.39
CA PHE A 94 26.19 -2.33 6.76
C PHE A 94 26.07 -2.53 8.27
N ARG A 95 25.02 -3.24 8.66
CA ARG A 95 24.73 -3.65 10.02
C ARG A 95 24.57 -5.18 10.07
N ILE A 96 25.16 -5.81 11.07
CA ILE A 96 24.83 -7.19 11.41
C ILE A 96 23.78 -7.16 12.53
N HIS A 97 22.64 -7.76 12.25
CA HIS A 97 21.56 -7.90 13.21
C HIS A 97 21.57 -9.34 13.76
N THR A 98 21.83 -9.50 15.04
CA THR A 98 21.86 -10.81 15.68
C THR A 98 20.86 -10.88 16.82
N PHE A 99 20.30 -12.05 17.07
CA PHE A 99 19.24 -12.25 18.06
C PHE A 99 19.34 -13.57 18.79
N ILE A 100 18.79 -13.60 20.01
CA ILE A 100 18.55 -14.82 20.77
C ILE A 100 17.29 -14.65 21.62
N ALA A 101 16.55 -15.75 21.82
CA ALA A 101 15.34 -15.76 22.63
C ALA A 101 15.67 -15.60 24.13
N VAL A 102 14.91 -14.77 24.83
CA VAL A 102 15.19 -14.40 26.24
C VAL A 102 14.06 -14.74 27.21
N SER A 103 12.85 -15.07 26.72
CA SER A 103 11.76 -15.47 27.63
C SER A 103 11.98 -16.86 28.22
N ALA A 104 11.55 -17.07 29.44
CA ALA A 104 11.67 -18.38 30.12
C ALA A 104 11.11 -19.52 29.26
N LEU A 105 9.95 -19.29 28.62
CA LEU A 105 9.34 -20.26 27.73
C LEU A 105 10.27 -20.70 26.59
N HIS A 106 10.94 -19.76 25.93
CA HIS A 106 11.85 -20.08 24.83
C HIS A 106 13.19 -20.62 25.31
N VAL A 107 13.74 -20.08 26.39
CA VAL A 107 15.03 -20.51 26.97
C VAL A 107 14.95 -21.97 27.40
N GLU A 108 13.88 -22.34 28.12
CA GLU A 108 13.69 -23.69 28.63
C GLU A 108 13.23 -24.67 27.56
N ALA A 109 12.16 -24.33 26.81
CA ALA A 109 11.53 -25.25 25.87
C ALA A 109 12.27 -25.36 24.53
N LYS A 110 12.73 -24.22 23.96
CA LYS A 110 13.34 -24.15 22.62
C LYS A 110 14.87 -24.31 22.70
N LEU A 111 15.52 -23.54 23.56
CA LEU A 111 16.99 -23.53 23.63
C LEU A 111 17.54 -24.63 24.54
N LYS A 112 16.78 -25.07 25.54
CA LYS A 112 17.21 -26.04 26.57
C LYS A 112 18.50 -25.60 27.26
N ARG A 113 18.54 -24.35 27.70
CA ARG A 113 19.67 -23.64 28.31
C ARG A 113 19.24 -22.95 29.59
N THR A 114 20.22 -22.50 30.35
CA THR A 114 20.01 -21.53 31.43
C THR A 114 20.02 -20.11 30.86
N PHE A 115 19.47 -19.14 31.59
CA PHE A 115 19.54 -17.73 31.16
C PHE A 115 21.00 -17.22 31.15
N ASP A 116 21.87 -17.74 32.02
CA ASP A 116 23.32 -17.43 32.02
C ASP A 116 23.97 -17.87 30.72
N ASP A 117 23.70 -19.08 30.24
CA ASP A 117 24.18 -19.56 28.92
C ASP A 117 23.70 -18.63 27.79
N VAL A 118 22.45 -18.16 27.85
CA VAL A 118 21.91 -17.24 26.84
C VAL A 118 22.64 -15.89 26.83
N VAL A 119 22.97 -15.35 28.01
CA VAL A 119 23.77 -14.12 28.12
C VAL A 119 25.19 -14.33 27.56
N GLU A 120 25.86 -15.46 27.87
CA GLU A 120 27.16 -15.79 27.30
C GLU A 120 27.14 -15.93 25.78
N MET A 121 26.09 -16.59 25.23
CA MET A 121 25.89 -16.70 23.78
C MET A 121 25.69 -15.35 23.13
N ALA A 122 24.88 -14.47 23.72
CA ALA A 122 24.66 -13.12 23.24
C ALA A 122 25.96 -12.31 23.18
N VAL A 123 26.74 -12.33 24.27
CA VAL A 123 28.06 -11.65 24.36
C VAL A 123 29.01 -12.17 23.29
N ALA A 124 29.10 -13.50 23.12
CA ALA A 124 29.98 -14.10 22.13
C ALA A 124 29.55 -13.70 20.69
N ALA A 125 28.28 -13.72 20.39
CA ALA A 125 27.71 -13.34 19.08
C ALA A 125 27.99 -11.85 18.75
N VAL A 126 27.72 -10.94 19.68
CA VAL A 126 27.96 -9.51 19.48
C VAL A 126 29.46 -9.24 19.29
N LYS A 127 30.34 -9.81 20.14
CA LYS A 127 31.79 -9.68 19.98
C LYS A 127 32.28 -10.20 18.63
N HIS A 128 31.72 -11.32 18.18
CA HIS A 128 32.09 -11.88 16.88
C HIS A 128 31.65 -10.97 15.73
N ALA A 129 30.42 -10.47 15.74
CA ALA A 129 29.91 -9.54 14.75
C ALA A 129 30.71 -8.23 14.68
N ARG A 130 31.22 -7.75 15.82
CA ARG A 130 32.10 -6.57 15.92
C ARG A 130 33.43 -6.70 15.19
N ASN A 131 33.86 -7.90 14.83
CA ASN A 131 35.06 -8.09 14.01
C ASN A 131 34.82 -7.66 12.55
N TYR A 132 33.58 -7.56 12.10
CA TYR A 132 33.20 -7.27 10.72
C TYR A 132 32.68 -5.85 10.51
N THR A 133 32.04 -5.27 11.52
CA THR A 133 31.41 -3.95 11.44
C THR A 133 31.41 -3.24 12.80
N ASP A 134 31.36 -1.92 12.74
CA ASP A 134 31.18 -1.06 13.91
C ASP A 134 29.71 -0.87 14.30
N ASP A 135 28.76 -1.38 13.48
CA ASP A 135 27.33 -1.29 13.73
C ASP A 135 26.71 -2.69 13.89
N VAL A 136 26.43 -3.04 15.13
CA VAL A 136 25.81 -4.32 15.50
C VAL A 136 24.52 -4.06 16.26
N GLU A 137 23.43 -4.63 15.76
CA GLU A 137 22.15 -4.68 16.46
C GLU A 137 21.95 -6.02 17.14
N PHE A 138 21.54 -5.98 18.40
CA PHE A 138 21.20 -7.16 19.18
C PHE A 138 19.74 -7.15 19.59
N SER A 139 18.98 -8.19 19.23
CA SER A 139 17.56 -8.34 19.56
C SER A 139 17.34 -9.38 20.66
N CYS A 140 16.54 -9.00 21.65
CA CYS A 140 16.04 -9.86 22.73
C CYS A 140 14.74 -10.55 22.32
N GLU A 141 14.79 -11.62 21.50
CA GLU A 141 13.57 -12.30 21.00
C GLU A 141 12.61 -12.63 22.16
N ASP A 142 11.33 -12.25 22.03
CA ASP A 142 10.27 -12.42 23.01
C ASP A 142 10.43 -11.59 24.31
N ALA A 143 11.00 -10.39 24.18
CA ALA A 143 11.17 -9.47 25.31
C ALA A 143 9.84 -9.05 25.93
N GLY A 144 8.76 -8.91 25.13
CA GLY A 144 7.42 -8.54 25.64
C GLY A 144 6.85 -9.49 26.70
N ARG A 145 7.34 -10.74 26.77
CA ARG A 145 6.97 -11.76 27.77
C ARG A 145 8.12 -12.12 28.74
N THR A 146 9.18 -11.33 28.75
CA THR A 146 10.38 -11.58 29.56
C THR A 146 10.37 -10.68 30.80
N GLY A 147 10.79 -11.22 31.95
CA GLY A 147 10.96 -10.43 33.17
C GLY A 147 12.00 -9.31 32.99
N ILE A 148 11.66 -8.11 33.47
CA ILE A 148 12.46 -6.90 33.25
C ILE A 148 13.92 -7.03 33.72
N ASP A 149 14.18 -7.76 34.81
CA ASP A 149 15.54 -7.97 35.31
C ASP A 149 16.41 -8.72 34.31
N ASN A 150 15.85 -9.72 33.64
CA ASN A 150 16.53 -10.47 32.59
C ASN A 150 16.77 -9.61 31.34
N ILE A 151 15.79 -8.79 30.95
CA ILE A 151 15.95 -7.86 29.83
C ILE A 151 17.10 -6.87 30.12
N CYS A 152 17.07 -6.21 31.28
CA CYS A 152 18.11 -5.26 31.66
C CYS A 152 19.51 -5.92 31.68
N ARG A 153 19.63 -7.11 32.24
CA ARG A 153 20.89 -7.85 32.36
C ARG A 153 21.48 -8.19 30.99
N ILE A 154 20.67 -8.72 30.05
CA ILE A 154 21.18 -9.12 28.73
C ILE A 154 21.50 -7.90 27.87
N VAL A 155 20.68 -6.83 27.95
CA VAL A 155 20.92 -5.56 27.25
C VAL A 155 22.25 -4.94 27.70
N GLU A 156 22.49 -4.85 29.02
CA GLU A 156 23.75 -4.35 29.55
C GLU A 156 24.97 -5.18 29.05
N ALA A 157 24.82 -6.50 29.06
CA ALA A 157 25.88 -7.41 28.60
C ALA A 157 26.14 -7.27 27.09
N ALA A 158 25.09 -7.13 26.25
CA ALA A 158 25.21 -6.93 24.82
C ALA A 158 25.90 -5.58 24.49
N ILE A 159 25.55 -4.50 25.18
CA ILE A 159 26.19 -3.19 25.02
C ILE A 159 27.66 -3.26 25.42
N ASN A 160 27.98 -3.91 26.53
CA ASN A 160 29.36 -4.13 26.96
C ASN A 160 30.16 -4.98 25.97
N ALA A 161 29.52 -5.88 25.25
CA ALA A 161 30.12 -6.67 24.17
C ALA A 161 30.32 -5.87 22.86
N GLY A 162 29.68 -4.68 22.72
CA GLY A 162 29.86 -3.77 21.60
C GLY A 162 28.60 -3.58 20.72
N ALA A 163 27.41 -4.00 21.16
CA ALA A 163 26.18 -3.66 20.47
C ALA A 163 25.94 -2.15 20.45
N THR A 164 25.67 -1.60 19.28
CA THR A 164 25.37 -0.17 19.08
C THR A 164 23.87 0.12 19.06
N THR A 165 23.08 -0.91 18.87
CA THR A 165 21.61 -0.87 18.93
C THR A 165 21.12 -2.11 19.69
N VAL A 166 20.17 -1.91 20.60
CA VAL A 166 19.51 -2.98 21.35
C VAL A 166 18.03 -2.93 21.07
N ASN A 167 17.52 -4.02 20.50
CA ASN A 167 16.14 -4.11 20.07
C ASN A 167 15.29 -4.91 21.06
N ILE A 168 14.16 -4.35 21.44
CA ILE A 168 13.20 -4.92 22.39
C ILE A 168 11.93 -5.30 21.61
N PRO A 169 11.76 -6.57 21.19
CA PRO A 169 10.62 -6.96 20.39
C PRO A 169 9.43 -7.43 21.23
N ASP A 170 8.24 -7.01 20.82
CA ASP A 170 6.98 -7.66 21.14
C ASP A 170 6.68 -8.72 20.06
N THR A 171 7.42 -9.82 20.14
CA THR A 171 7.54 -10.86 19.10
C THR A 171 6.20 -11.52 18.75
N VAL A 172 5.28 -11.60 19.69
CA VAL A 172 3.97 -12.26 19.50
C VAL A 172 2.79 -11.27 19.56
N GLY A 173 3.07 -9.97 19.54
CA GLY A 173 2.03 -8.93 19.57
C GLY A 173 1.16 -8.99 20.84
N PHE A 174 1.77 -9.31 21.99
CA PHE A 174 1.10 -9.57 23.25
C PHE A 174 0.89 -8.33 24.10
N CYS A 175 1.78 -7.34 23.98
CA CYS A 175 1.83 -6.20 24.85
C CYS A 175 0.73 -5.17 24.53
N LEU A 176 0.23 -4.53 25.60
CA LEU A 176 -0.56 -3.30 25.47
C LEU A 176 0.38 -2.08 25.52
N PRO A 177 -0.02 -0.90 24.97
CA PRO A 177 0.87 0.25 24.82
C PRO A 177 1.54 0.70 26.13
N ASN A 178 0.78 0.84 27.21
CA ASN A 178 1.34 1.24 28.50
C ASN A 178 2.31 0.21 29.07
N GLN A 179 2.03 -1.08 28.90
CA GLN A 179 2.91 -2.16 29.35
C GLN A 179 4.23 -2.13 28.56
N PHE A 180 4.14 -2.02 27.23
CA PHE A 180 5.32 -1.99 26.38
C PHE A 180 6.16 -0.72 26.61
N GLY A 181 5.50 0.44 26.70
CA GLY A 181 6.17 1.69 27.05
C GLY A 181 6.91 1.62 28.39
N ASN A 182 6.30 0.96 29.40
CA ASN A 182 6.95 0.77 30.70
C ASN A 182 8.20 -0.11 30.60
N ILE A 183 8.21 -1.17 29.78
CA ILE A 183 9.40 -1.99 29.54
C ILE A 183 10.54 -1.10 29.01
N ILE A 184 10.26 -0.23 28.05
CA ILE A 184 11.27 0.68 27.48
C ILE A 184 11.77 1.68 28.51
N ALA A 185 10.88 2.27 29.32
CA ALA A 185 11.25 3.18 30.40
C ALA A 185 12.15 2.49 31.44
N GLU A 186 11.81 1.27 31.84
CA GLU A 186 12.62 0.48 32.77
C GLU A 186 14.01 0.16 32.22
N VAL A 187 14.09 -0.29 30.95
CA VAL A 187 15.40 -0.53 30.27
C VAL A 187 16.23 0.75 30.26
N ARG A 188 15.64 1.88 29.85
CA ARG A 188 16.29 3.18 29.82
C ARG A 188 16.82 3.64 31.18
N ASN A 189 16.03 3.40 32.24
CA ASN A 189 16.36 3.90 33.58
C ASN A 189 17.30 2.97 34.38
N ARG A 190 17.30 1.66 34.07
CA ARG A 190 17.98 0.65 34.91
C ARG A 190 19.27 0.12 34.28
N VAL A 191 19.44 0.22 32.96
CA VAL A 191 20.63 -0.26 32.27
C VAL A 191 21.73 0.82 32.35
N PRO A 192 22.83 0.59 33.06
CA PRO A 192 23.80 1.66 33.40
C PRO A 192 24.56 2.23 32.19
N ASN A 193 24.67 1.46 31.12
CA ASN A 193 25.42 1.81 29.90
C ASN A 193 24.51 2.06 28.68
N ILE A 194 23.22 2.31 28.91
CA ILE A 194 22.21 2.43 27.85
C ILE A 194 22.46 3.62 26.90
N ASP A 195 23.12 4.66 27.38
CA ASP A 195 23.52 5.84 26.62
C ASP A 195 24.55 5.55 25.50
N LYS A 196 25.17 4.37 25.52
CA LYS A 196 26.11 3.91 24.49
C LYS A 196 25.43 3.21 23.32
N ALA A 197 24.10 2.96 23.38
CA ALA A 197 23.37 2.27 22.34
C ALA A 197 22.00 2.93 22.08
N VAL A 198 21.50 2.74 20.88
CA VAL A 198 20.14 3.12 20.50
C VAL A 198 19.16 2.05 20.99
N ILE A 199 18.08 2.45 21.68
CA ILE A 199 16.97 1.55 21.98
C ILE A 199 16.08 1.46 20.73
N SER A 200 15.97 0.25 20.20
CA SER A 200 15.11 -0.13 19.09
C SER A 200 13.90 -0.91 19.58
N VAL A 201 12.81 -0.84 18.83
CA VAL A 201 11.60 -1.64 19.09
C VAL A 201 11.10 -2.29 17.82
N HIS A 202 10.56 -3.51 17.98
CA HIS A 202 9.92 -4.30 16.92
C HIS A 202 8.62 -4.87 17.46
N CYS A 203 7.48 -4.52 16.85
CA CYS A 203 6.18 -4.93 17.36
C CYS A 203 5.36 -5.64 16.31
N HIS A 204 4.89 -6.87 16.64
CA HIS A 204 3.88 -7.57 15.86
C HIS A 204 2.47 -7.08 16.20
N ASN A 205 1.53 -7.30 15.27
CA ASN A 205 0.20 -6.67 15.28
C ASN A 205 -0.94 -7.62 15.66
N ASP A 206 -0.66 -8.69 16.38
CA ASP A 206 -1.63 -9.75 16.70
C ASP A 206 -2.86 -9.23 17.47
N LEU A 207 -2.68 -8.26 18.34
CA LEU A 207 -3.76 -7.54 19.03
C LEU A 207 -4.15 -6.20 18.38
N GLY A 208 -3.58 -5.86 17.21
CA GLY A 208 -3.83 -4.56 16.57
C GLY A 208 -3.12 -3.39 17.25
N MET A 209 -2.05 -3.63 18.03
CA MET A 209 -1.40 -2.62 18.86
C MET A 209 0.01 -2.25 18.38
N ALA A 210 0.52 -2.83 17.30
CA ALA A 210 1.92 -2.65 16.88
C ALA A 210 2.32 -1.17 16.71
N THR A 211 1.53 -0.40 15.96
CA THR A 211 1.77 1.04 15.77
C THR A 211 1.69 1.81 17.10
N ALA A 212 0.69 1.51 17.93
CA ALA A 212 0.52 2.17 19.23
C ALA A 212 1.67 1.83 20.20
N ASN A 213 2.11 0.56 20.23
CA ASN A 213 3.24 0.11 21.05
C ASN A 213 4.52 0.82 20.62
N SER A 214 4.81 0.90 19.32
CA SER A 214 5.99 1.56 18.78
C SER A 214 6.03 3.06 19.09
N LEU A 215 4.90 3.77 18.93
CA LEU A 215 4.81 5.19 19.26
C LEU A 215 4.97 5.44 20.77
N THR A 216 4.35 4.59 21.60
CA THR A 216 4.51 4.67 23.07
C THR A 216 5.95 4.38 23.50
N ALA A 217 6.63 3.46 22.84
CA ALA A 217 8.05 3.19 23.06
C ALA A 217 8.93 4.41 22.74
N VAL A 218 8.66 5.12 21.64
CA VAL A 218 9.36 6.37 21.31
C VAL A 218 9.17 7.43 22.38
N GLN A 219 7.96 7.59 22.92
CA GLN A 219 7.69 8.51 24.03
C GLN A 219 8.47 8.14 25.30
N ASN A 220 8.79 6.86 25.48
CA ASN A 220 9.56 6.35 26.62
C ASN A 220 11.07 6.23 26.37
N GLY A 221 11.56 6.67 25.18
CA GLY A 221 12.99 6.80 24.92
C GLY A 221 13.55 5.91 23.82
N ALA A 222 12.75 5.08 23.16
CA ALA A 222 13.20 4.40 21.93
C ALA A 222 13.51 5.42 20.82
N ARG A 223 14.54 5.15 20.04
CA ARG A 223 14.97 6.02 18.94
C ARG A 223 15.20 5.26 17.63
N GLN A 224 14.80 3.99 17.59
CA GLN A 224 14.64 3.22 16.36
C GLN A 224 13.32 2.46 16.40
N ILE A 225 12.62 2.39 15.27
CA ILE A 225 11.45 1.55 15.05
C ILE A 225 11.74 0.62 13.89
N GLU A 226 11.67 -0.69 14.14
CA GLU A 226 11.56 -1.70 13.09
C GLU A 226 10.11 -1.77 12.62
N CYS A 227 9.91 -1.68 11.31
CA CYS A 227 8.59 -1.64 10.71
C CYS A 227 8.62 -2.17 9.27
N THR A 228 7.46 -2.34 8.67
CA THR A 228 7.34 -2.77 7.28
C THR A 228 6.39 -1.88 6.51
N ILE A 229 6.59 -1.78 5.20
CA ILE A 229 5.61 -1.16 4.31
C ILE A 229 4.28 -1.93 4.40
N ASN A 230 3.19 -1.21 4.56
CA ASN A 230 1.82 -1.74 4.73
C ASN A 230 1.63 -2.62 5.97
N GLY A 231 2.61 -2.69 6.86
CA GLY A 231 2.56 -3.55 8.05
C GLY A 231 2.60 -5.04 7.72
N ILE A 232 3.12 -5.45 6.55
CA ILE A 232 3.21 -6.88 6.20
C ILE A 232 4.17 -7.62 7.12
N GLY A 233 3.94 -8.92 7.36
CA GLY A 233 4.76 -9.75 8.24
C GLY A 233 4.01 -10.97 8.72
N GLU A 234 4.68 -11.79 9.52
CA GLU A 234 4.07 -13.01 10.06
C GLU A 234 2.74 -12.73 10.77
N ARG A 235 1.80 -13.67 10.68
CA ARG A 235 0.47 -13.67 11.32
C ARG A 235 -0.33 -12.42 10.98
N ALA A 236 -0.48 -11.46 11.92
CA ALA A 236 -1.20 -10.20 11.71
C ALA A 236 -0.31 -9.05 11.21
N GLY A 237 0.97 -9.31 10.98
CA GLY A 237 1.95 -8.36 10.47
C GLY A 237 2.71 -7.59 11.53
N ASN A 238 3.42 -6.57 11.09
CA ASN A 238 4.31 -5.71 11.86
C ASN A 238 3.73 -4.31 12.05
N THR A 239 4.45 -3.48 12.77
CA THR A 239 4.26 -2.02 12.75
C THR A 239 4.29 -1.52 11.31
N SER A 240 3.28 -0.78 10.89
CA SER A 240 3.23 -0.15 9.57
C SER A 240 4.13 1.09 9.51
N LEU A 241 5.10 1.13 8.58
CA LEU A 241 6.00 2.26 8.40
C LEU A 241 5.25 3.57 8.19
N GLU A 242 4.30 3.57 7.26
CA GLU A 242 3.49 4.74 6.91
C GLU A 242 2.71 5.30 8.11
N GLU A 243 2.23 4.42 8.99
CA GLU A 243 1.44 4.82 10.15
C GLU A 243 2.30 5.52 11.22
N VAL A 244 3.45 4.93 11.59
CA VAL A 244 4.33 5.55 12.60
C VAL A 244 4.97 6.82 12.09
N VAL A 245 5.38 6.87 10.84
CA VAL A 245 5.99 8.06 10.22
C VAL A 245 4.98 9.20 10.14
N MET A 246 3.77 8.94 9.66
CA MET A 246 2.76 9.98 9.55
C MET A 246 2.22 10.41 10.92
N ALA A 247 2.12 9.51 11.89
CA ALA A 247 1.77 9.88 13.27
C ALA A 247 2.80 10.84 13.88
N MET A 248 4.10 10.56 13.76
CA MET A 248 5.16 11.45 14.24
C MET A 248 5.15 12.79 13.50
N LYS A 249 4.94 12.79 12.17
CA LYS A 249 4.90 14.02 11.36
C LYS A 249 3.70 14.91 11.70
N VAL A 250 2.49 14.34 11.75
CA VAL A 250 1.25 15.09 12.02
C VAL A 250 1.19 15.57 13.46
N ARG A 251 1.77 14.82 14.39
CA ARG A 251 1.79 15.14 15.82
C ARG A 251 3.17 15.55 16.33
N GLN A 252 3.98 16.16 15.47
CA GLN A 252 5.37 16.54 15.77
C GLN A 252 5.47 17.42 17.04
N GLU A 253 4.54 18.37 17.20
CA GLU A 253 4.50 19.24 18.40
C GLU A 253 4.34 18.43 19.70
N PHE A 254 3.57 17.33 19.65
CA PHE A 254 3.34 16.46 20.80
C PHE A 254 4.45 15.43 20.99
N MET A 255 4.93 14.84 19.90
CA MET A 255 5.93 13.77 19.94
C MET A 255 7.36 14.29 20.16
N GLY A 256 7.67 15.50 19.72
CA GLY A 256 9.00 16.12 19.84
C GLY A 256 10.08 15.47 18.99
N VAL A 257 9.71 14.58 18.07
CA VAL A 257 10.64 13.81 17.23
C VAL A 257 10.32 13.96 15.76
N ASP A 258 11.27 13.59 14.90
CA ASP A 258 11.10 13.58 13.44
C ASP A 258 11.81 12.37 12.82
N THR A 259 11.58 12.13 11.53
CA THR A 259 12.25 11.10 10.73
C THR A 259 12.82 11.71 9.45
N ARG A 260 13.71 11.00 8.76
CA ARG A 260 14.19 11.47 7.45
C ARG A 260 13.32 10.99 6.27
N ILE A 261 12.22 10.32 6.53
CA ILE A 261 11.37 9.75 5.49
C ILE A 261 10.80 10.85 4.58
N ASN A 262 10.99 10.67 3.27
CA ASN A 262 10.29 11.46 2.27
C ASN A 262 8.84 10.97 2.14
N THR A 263 7.95 11.58 2.89
CA THR A 263 6.55 11.14 2.96
C THR A 263 5.83 11.15 1.62
N GLN A 264 6.27 11.96 0.64
CA GLN A 264 5.68 11.98 -0.71
C GLN A 264 5.96 10.72 -1.54
N GLU A 265 6.87 9.84 -1.10
CA GLU A 265 7.09 8.53 -1.72
C GLU A 265 6.22 7.42 -1.10
N ILE A 266 5.56 7.66 0.06
CA ILE A 266 4.82 6.64 0.81
C ILE A 266 3.80 5.92 -0.06
N HIS A 267 2.90 6.64 -0.72
CA HIS A 267 1.85 6.03 -1.53
C HIS A 267 2.42 5.16 -2.65
N ARG A 268 3.43 5.65 -3.36
CA ARG A 268 4.09 4.94 -4.46
C ARG A 268 4.75 3.63 -3.99
N VAL A 269 5.49 3.69 -2.88
CA VAL A 269 6.18 2.50 -2.32
C VAL A 269 5.16 1.50 -1.78
N SER A 270 4.12 1.96 -1.08
CA SER A 270 3.02 1.14 -0.60
C SER A 270 2.34 0.34 -1.74
N GLN A 271 2.01 1.00 -2.85
CA GLN A 271 1.41 0.35 -4.02
C GLN A 271 2.39 -0.65 -4.68
N MET A 272 3.66 -0.29 -4.82
CA MET A 272 4.68 -1.19 -5.38
C MET A 272 4.81 -2.48 -4.55
N VAL A 273 4.93 -2.36 -3.23
CA VAL A 273 5.03 -3.53 -2.33
C VAL A 273 3.76 -4.37 -2.40
N SER A 274 2.58 -3.74 -2.38
CA SER A 274 1.30 -4.44 -2.53
C SER A 274 1.24 -5.28 -3.82
N GLN A 275 1.69 -4.73 -4.94
CA GLN A 275 1.68 -5.41 -6.24
C GLN A 275 2.72 -6.55 -6.30
N LEU A 276 3.98 -6.28 -5.93
CA LEU A 276 5.05 -7.27 -6.02
C LEU A 276 4.85 -8.42 -5.03
N CYS A 277 4.34 -8.13 -3.83
CA CYS A 277 4.04 -9.13 -2.81
C CYS A 277 2.68 -9.81 -2.99
N ASN A 278 1.86 -9.36 -3.95
CA ASN A 278 0.48 -9.82 -4.14
C ASN A 278 -0.33 -9.80 -2.83
N MET A 279 -0.17 -8.72 -2.06
CA MET A 279 -0.89 -8.45 -0.81
C MET A 279 -1.68 -7.15 -0.96
N PRO A 280 -2.97 -7.21 -1.36
CA PRO A 280 -3.80 -6.03 -1.56
C PRO A 280 -3.96 -5.21 -0.28
N ILE A 281 -3.86 -3.89 -0.42
CA ILE A 281 -4.10 -2.95 0.68
C ILE A 281 -5.60 -2.91 0.97
N GLN A 282 -5.97 -3.07 2.23
CA GLN A 282 -7.38 -2.93 2.64
C GLN A 282 -7.85 -1.49 2.36
N PRO A 283 -9.06 -1.31 1.79
CA PRO A 283 -9.57 0.03 1.46
C PRO A 283 -9.59 1.01 2.64
N ASN A 284 -9.82 0.53 3.84
CA ASN A 284 -9.87 1.31 5.08
C ASN A 284 -8.54 1.34 5.86
N LYS A 285 -7.43 0.85 5.26
CA LYS A 285 -6.13 0.95 5.91
C LYS A 285 -5.76 2.41 6.14
N ALA A 286 -5.28 2.72 7.34
CA ALA A 286 -4.80 4.05 7.66
C ALA A 286 -3.72 4.51 6.66
N ILE A 287 -3.69 5.79 6.35
CA ILE A 287 -2.72 6.50 5.49
C ILE A 287 -2.82 6.12 4.00
N VAL A 288 -2.76 4.84 3.62
CA VAL A 288 -2.57 4.40 2.22
C VAL A 288 -3.78 3.69 1.61
N GLY A 289 -4.80 3.38 2.40
CA GLY A 289 -6.02 2.76 1.89
C GLY A 289 -6.80 3.70 0.97
N SER A 290 -7.52 3.16 -0.01
CA SER A 290 -8.29 3.95 -0.99
C SER A 290 -9.36 4.86 -0.34
N ASN A 291 -9.82 4.51 0.87
CA ASN A 291 -10.80 5.29 1.62
C ASN A 291 -10.16 6.30 2.59
N ALA A 292 -8.82 6.33 2.71
CA ALA A 292 -8.13 7.14 3.73
C ALA A 292 -8.44 8.65 3.62
N PHE A 293 -8.74 9.13 2.41
CA PHE A 293 -9.08 10.52 2.12
C PHE A 293 -10.49 10.67 1.53
N ALA A 294 -11.34 9.65 1.66
CA ALA A 294 -12.70 9.68 1.10
C ALA A 294 -13.71 10.17 2.14
N HIS A 295 -14.47 11.18 1.78
CA HIS A 295 -15.56 11.72 2.59
C HIS A 295 -16.90 11.50 1.89
N SER A 296 -17.76 10.62 2.43
CA SER A 296 -19.06 10.33 1.85
C SER A 296 -20.22 11.14 2.46
N SER A 297 -20.05 11.70 3.65
CA SER A 297 -21.08 12.49 4.34
C SER A 297 -21.15 13.92 3.79
N GLY A 298 -22.36 14.39 3.42
CA GLY A 298 -22.55 15.75 2.93
C GLY A 298 -22.14 16.85 3.93
N ILE A 299 -22.27 16.58 5.24
CA ILE A 299 -21.85 17.51 6.31
C ILE A 299 -20.32 17.63 6.29
N HIS A 300 -19.60 16.51 6.15
CA HIS A 300 -18.14 16.51 6.07
C HIS A 300 -17.66 17.20 4.80
N GLN A 301 -18.26 16.90 3.64
CA GLN A 301 -17.94 17.56 2.37
C GLN A 301 -18.15 19.07 2.43
N TYR A 302 -19.24 19.54 3.06
CA TYR A 302 -19.48 20.96 3.25
C TYR A 302 -18.45 21.63 4.17
N GLY A 303 -18.04 20.97 5.25
CA GLY A 303 -16.97 21.43 6.13
C GLY A 303 -15.65 21.58 5.38
N MET A 304 -15.29 20.58 4.59
CA MET A 304 -14.08 20.54 3.76
C MET A 304 -14.02 21.65 2.73
N LEU A 305 -15.15 21.97 2.07
CA LEU A 305 -15.25 23.09 1.12
C LEU A 305 -14.98 24.45 1.78
N LYS A 306 -15.27 24.58 3.10
CA LYS A 306 -14.97 25.82 3.84
C LYS A 306 -13.54 25.84 4.38
N ASN A 307 -13.06 24.73 4.91
CA ASN A 307 -11.70 24.58 5.41
C ASN A 307 -11.35 23.08 5.46
N GLN A 308 -10.34 22.64 4.71
CA GLN A 308 -9.90 21.26 4.66
C GLN A 308 -9.55 20.70 6.05
N ASN A 309 -8.98 21.50 6.94
CA ASN A 309 -8.60 21.08 8.28
C ASN A 309 -9.79 20.71 9.20
N THR A 310 -11.04 20.90 8.76
CA THR A 310 -12.22 20.54 9.57
C THR A 310 -12.37 19.04 9.76
N TYR A 311 -11.92 18.22 8.77
CA TYR A 311 -12.05 16.76 8.78
C TYR A 311 -10.81 16.03 8.25
N GLU A 312 -9.75 16.75 7.88
CA GLU A 312 -8.47 16.17 7.45
C GLU A 312 -7.34 16.61 8.37
N ILE A 313 -6.59 15.63 8.88
CA ILE A 313 -5.37 15.86 9.67
C ILE A 313 -4.11 15.92 8.80
N MET A 314 -4.23 15.53 7.53
CA MET A 314 -3.19 15.53 6.49
C MET A 314 -3.85 15.57 5.12
N SER A 315 -3.17 16.12 4.11
CA SER A 315 -3.67 16.10 2.73
C SER A 315 -3.13 14.89 1.95
N PRO A 316 -3.82 14.45 0.87
CA PRO A 316 -3.34 13.39 -0.01
C PRO A 316 -1.92 13.64 -0.55
N GLU A 317 -1.60 14.89 -0.88
CA GLU A 317 -0.29 15.29 -1.40
C GLU A 317 0.84 15.05 -0.39
N THR A 318 0.53 15.05 0.90
CA THR A 318 1.52 14.80 1.96
C THR A 318 2.16 13.41 1.82
N ILE A 319 1.42 12.44 1.30
CA ILE A 319 1.91 11.07 1.05
C ILE A 319 2.20 10.80 -0.43
N GLY A 320 2.18 11.84 -1.29
CA GLY A 320 2.41 11.73 -2.73
C GLY A 320 1.23 11.21 -3.55
N LEU A 321 0.03 11.18 -2.97
CA LEU A 321 -1.20 10.86 -3.67
C LEU A 321 -1.70 12.14 -4.35
N LYS A 322 -1.93 12.08 -5.67
CA LYS A 322 -2.58 13.19 -6.37
C LYS A 322 -4.03 13.27 -5.92
N LYS A 323 -4.49 14.48 -5.61
CA LYS A 323 -5.88 14.72 -5.25
C LYS A 323 -6.76 14.31 -6.43
N GLU A 324 -7.41 13.16 -6.33
CA GLU A 324 -8.51 12.82 -7.23
C GLU A 324 -9.76 13.54 -6.74
N LYS A 325 -10.60 13.99 -7.68
CA LYS A 325 -11.88 14.60 -7.32
C LYS A 325 -12.70 13.63 -6.48
N LEU A 326 -13.33 14.14 -5.43
CA LEU A 326 -14.27 13.37 -4.61
C LEU A 326 -15.33 12.74 -5.50
N ASN A 327 -15.43 11.42 -5.48
CA ASN A 327 -16.46 10.73 -6.24
C ASN A 327 -17.84 11.03 -5.66
N LEU A 328 -18.80 11.35 -6.51
CA LEU A 328 -20.18 11.62 -6.13
C LEU A 328 -20.96 10.31 -5.94
N THR A 329 -21.67 10.21 -4.83
CA THR A 329 -22.53 9.05 -4.48
C THR A 329 -23.89 9.55 -4.03
N ALA A 330 -24.85 8.67 -3.83
CA ALA A 330 -26.18 9.03 -3.29
C ALA A 330 -26.15 9.79 -1.94
N ARG A 331 -24.99 9.77 -1.24
CA ARG A 331 -24.77 10.50 0.01
C ARG A 331 -24.19 11.89 -0.19
N SER A 332 -23.81 12.25 -1.41
CA SER A 332 -23.25 13.58 -1.73
C SER A 332 -24.36 14.62 -1.75
N GLY A 333 -24.11 15.75 -1.08
CA GLY A 333 -25.09 16.86 -0.99
C GLY A 333 -25.05 17.78 -2.20
N ARG A 334 -26.03 18.72 -2.29
CA ARG A 334 -26.10 19.75 -3.35
C ARG A 334 -24.83 20.57 -3.51
N ALA A 335 -24.16 20.88 -2.40
CA ALA A 335 -22.91 21.64 -2.43
C ALA A 335 -21.78 20.89 -3.17
N ALA A 336 -21.71 19.57 -3.04
CA ALA A 336 -20.74 18.75 -3.76
C ALA A 336 -21.03 18.72 -5.26
N VAL A 337 -22.30 18.50 -5.65
CA VAL A 337 -22.73 18.56 -7.06
C VAL A 337 -22.43 19.92 -7.67
N LYS A 338 -22.78 21.02 -6.98
CA LYS A 338 -22.45 22.37 -7.40
C LYS A 338 -20.94 22.60 -7.55
N GLY A 339 -20.13 22.10 -6.59
CA GLY A 339 -18.67 22.20 -6.64
C GLY A 339 -18.10 21.50 -7.87
N HIS A 340 -18.55 20.28 -8.18
CA HIS A 340 -18.14 19.56 -9.39
C HIS A 340 -18.52 20.30 -10.68
N MET A 341 -19.73 20.86 -10.74
CA MET A 341 -20.17 21.67 -11.90
C MET A 341 -19.29 22.93 -12.05
N ALA A 342 -18.95 23.61 -10.94
CA ALA A 342 -18.08 24.78 -10.97
C ALA A 342 -16.64 24.42 -11.40
N ASP A 343 -16.10 23.28 -10.95
CA ASP A 343 -14.79 22.78 -11.37
C ASP A 343 -14.73 22.46 -12.87
N MET A 344 -15.87 22.08 -13.47
CA MET A 344 -16.02 21.90 -14.91
C MET A 344 -16.24 23.21 -15.67
N GLY A 345 -16.26 24.35 -14.97
CA GLY A 345 -16.42 25.69 -15.55
C GLY A 345 -17.87 26.17 -15.70
N TYR A 346 -18.85 25.49 -15.09
CA TYR A 346 -20.25 25.90 -15.13
C TYR A 346 -20.62 26.80 -13.97
N THR A 347 -21.50 27.75 -14.22
CA THR A 347 -22.13 28.61 -13.22
C THR A 347 -23.56 28.21 -12.96
N GLU A 348 -24.18 28.69 -11.88
CA GLU A 348 -25.57 28.42 -11.57
C GLU A 348 -26.57 29.01 -12.61
N GLN A 349 -26.09 29.82 -13.55
CA GLN A 349 -26.89 30.33 -14.66
C GLN A 349 -26.99 29.33 -15.82
N ASP A 350 -26.09 28.35 -15.88
CA ASP A 350 -26.00 27.39 -16.98
C ASP A 350 -26.94 26.19 -16.80
N TYR A 351 -27.38 25.90 -15.55
CA TYR A 351 -28.20 24.74 -15.21
C TYR A 351 -29.10 25.00 -13.99
N ASP A 352 -30.15 24.23 -13.84
CA ASP A 352 -31.04 24.23 -12.67
C ASP A 352 -30.52 23.23 -11.64
N LEU A 353 -29.94 23.73 -10.53
CA LEU A 353 -29.31 22.91 -9.50
C LEU A 353 -30.29 21.94 -8.83
N ASP A 354 -31.56 22.34 -8.60
CA ASP A 354 -32.54 21.49 -7.94
C ASP A 354 -32.97 20.32 -8.83
N LYS A 355 -33.20 20.57 -10.10
CA LYS A 355 -33.50 19.52 -11.08
C LYS A 355 -32.29 18.59 -11.29
N LEU A 356 -31.11 19.17 -11.43
CA LEU A 356 -29.87 18.37 -11.55
C LEU A 356 -29.68 17.47 -10.33
N TYR A 357 -29.88 17.99 -9.13
CA TYR A 357 -29.69 17.23 -7.90
C TYR A 357 -30.72 16.08 -7.75
N GLU A 358 -31.98 16.29 -8.12
CA GLU A 358 -32.97 15.22 -8.14
C GLU A 358 -32.63 14.12 -9.16
N ALA A 359 -32.20 14.51 -10.36
CA ALA A 359 -31.75 13.55 -11.37
C ALA A 359 -30.47 12.81 -10.93
N PHE A 360 -29.53 13.54 -10.31
CA PHE A 360 -28.32 12.97 -9.74
C PHE A 360 -28.62 11.90 -8.68
N LEU A 361 -29.53 12.14 -7.73
CA LEU A 361 -29.90 11.14 -6.72
C LEU A 361 -30.46 9.87 -7.35
N LYS A 362 -31.36 10.00 -8.33
CA LYS A 362 -31.91 8.84 -9.04
C LYS A 362 -30.85 8.04 -9.78
N LEU A 363 -29.87 8.72 -10.37
CA LEU A 363 -28.75 8.05 -11.06
C LEU A 363 -27.81 7.39 -10.05
N ALA A 364 -27.47 8.09 -8.96
CA ALA A 364 -26.57 7.60 -7.92
C ALA A 364 -27.12 6.34 -7.21
N ASP A 365 -28.42 6.26 -6.98
CA ASP A 365 -29.08 5.07 -6.43
C ASP A 365 -28.95 3.84 -7.34
N LYS A 366 -28.96 4.06 -8.67
CA LYS A 366 -28.84 2.98 -9.65
C LYS A 366 -27.38 2.58 -9.91
N LYS A 367 -26.50 3.59 -10.03
CA LYS A 367 -25.12 3.41 -10.51
C LYS A 367 -24.11 3.29 -9.36
N GLY A 368 -24.47 3.71 -8.15
CA GLY A 368 -23.61 3.78 -6.97
C GLY A 368 -22.66 4.97 -7.00
N GLN A 369 -21.96 5.22 -8.10
CA GLN A 369 -20.99 6.29 -8.27
C GLN A 369 -21.31 7.11 -9.51
N VAL A 370 -21.28 8.44 -9.39
CA VAL A 370 -21.58 9.40 -10.46
C VAL A 370 -20.33 10.23 -10.76
N PHE A 371 -20.03 10.38 -12.03
CA PHE A 371 -18.83 11.08 -12.52
C PHE A 371 -19.21 12.42 -13.16
N ASP A 372 -18.20 13.26 -13.39
CA ASP A 372 -18.39 14.59 -13.99
C ASP A 372 -19.17 14.55 -15.31
N TYR A 373 -18.87 13.59 -16.19
CA TYR A 373 -19.59 13.43 -17.46
C TYR A 373 -21.06 12.99 -17.30
N ASP A 374 -21.38 12.30 -16.21
CA ASP A 374 -22.77 11.96 -15.88
C ASP A 374 -23.54 13.21 -15.44
N LEU A 375 -22.90 14.09 -14.61
CA LEU A 375 -23.50 15.37 -14.22
C LEU A 375 -23.74 16.28 -15.42
N GLU A 376 -22.78 16.37 -16.34
CA GLU A 376 -22.96 17.13 -17.58
C GLU A 376 -24.14 16.59 -18.39
N ALA A 377 -24.24 15.26 -18.52
CA ALA A 377 -25.36 14.65 -19.22
C ALA A 377 -26.70 14.99 -18.55
N LEU A 378 -26.79 14.86 -17.21
CA LEU A 378 -28.00 15.19 -16.46
C LEU A 378 -28.37 16.67 -16.53
N ALA A 379 -27.38 17.57 -16.62
CA ALA A 379 -27.61 19.01 -16.68
C ALA A 379 -28.08 19.49 -18.04
N PHE A 380 -27.60 18.87 -19.13
CA PHE A 380 -27.74 19.41 -20.50
C PHE A 380 -28.53 18.53 -21.48
N ILE A 381 -28.71 17.24 -21.18
CA ILE A 381 -29.51 16.32 -21.99
C ILE A 381 -30.88 16.16 -21.33
N ASP A 382 -31.94 16.43 -22.08
CA ASP A 382 -33.30 16.19 -21.61
C ASP A 382 -33.58 14.68 -21.61
N MET A 383 -33.39 14.05 -20.45
CA MET A 383 -33.56 12.61 -20.26
C MET A 383 -35.01 12.12 -20.25
N GLN A 384 -35.97 13.00 -20.48
CA GLN A 384 -37.41 12.61 -20.57
C GLN A 384 -37.77 11.94 -21.89
N GLN A 385 -36.93 12.06 -22.93
CA GLN A 385 -37.06 11.29 -24.17
C GLN A 385 -36.00 10.17 -24.12
N GLY A 386 -36.39 8.96 -23.71
CA GLY A 386 -35.66 7.71 -23.64
C GLY A 386 -34.24 7.76 -24.24
N ASP A 387 -33.26 8.07 -23.43
CA ASP A 387 -31.87 8.01 -23.86
C ASP A 387 -31.44 6.53 -23.76
N GLU A 388 -31.87 5.76 -24.79
CA GLU A 388 -31.35 4.41 -25.00
C GLU A 388 -29.88 4.52 -25.31
N ASP A 389 -29.09 3.60 -24.74
CA ASP A 389 -27.67 3.52 -25.06
C ASP A 389 -27.49 3.43 -26.57
N ARG A 390 -26.65 4.32 -27.12
CA ARG A 390 -26.41 4.38 -28.58
C ARG A 390 -25.74 3.12 -29.10
N LEU A 391 -24.90 2.50 -28.25
CA LEU A 391 -24.15 1.28 -28.54
C LEU A 391 -24.66 0.16 -27.63
N VAL A 392 -25.16 -0.92 -28.22
CA VAL A 392 -25.61 -2.11 -27.50
C VAL A 392 -24.90 -3.33 -28.06
N LEU A 393 -24.37 -4.19 -27.20
CA LEU A 393 -23.78 -5.46 -27.59
C LEU A 393 -24.88 -6.47 -27.94
N ASP A 394 -24.90 -6.98 -29.18
CA ASP A 394 -25.93 -7.94 -29.66
C ASP A 394 -25.36 -9.38 -29.68
N LYS A 395 -24.17 -9.58 -30.29
CA LYS A 395 -23.51 -10.91 -30.35
C LYS A 395 -22.03 -10.80 -30.15
N LEU A 396 -21.51 -11.81 -29.47
CA LEU A 396 -20.09 -11.95 -29.17
C LEU A 396 -19.66 -13.40 -29.36
N SER A 397 -18.55 -13.62 -30.05
CA SER A 397 -17.78 -14.85 -29.93
C SER A 397 -16.29 -14.53 -29.96
N ALA A 398 -15.52 -15.25 -29.15
CA ALA A 398 -14.08 -15.12 -29.10
C ALA A 398 -13.42 -16.50 -29.05
N HIS A 399 -12.33 -16.64 -29.78
CA HIS A 399 -11.54 -17.87 -29.82
C HIS A 399 -10.08 -17.56 -29.49
N SER A 400 -9.50 -18.34 -28.61
CA SER A 400 -8.09 -18.24 -28.24
C SER A 400 -7.49 -19.64 -28.22
N THR A 401 -6.35 -19.79 -28.86
CA THR A 401 -5.57 -21.00 -28.85
C THR A 401 -4.12 -20.67 -28.49
N LYS A 402 -3.35 -21.68 -28.09
CA LYS A 402 -1.94 -21.47 -27.72
C LYS A 402 -1.05 -21.19 -28.94
N GLU A 403 -1.48 -21.60 -30.14
CA GLU A 403 -0.66 -21.60 -31.37
C GLU A 403 -1.03 -20.47 -32.35
N TYR A 404 -2.21 -19.91 -32.24
CA TYR A 404 -2.73 -18.88 -33.15
C TYR A 404 -3.16 -17.62 -32.39
N PRO A 405 -3.08 -16.44 -33.03
CA PRO A 405 -3.60 -15.20 -32.46
C PRO A 405 -5.08 -15.35 -32.07
N ALA A 406 -5.47 -14.68 -30.99
CA ALA A 406 -6.87 -14.65 -30.60
C ALA A 406 -7.72 -14.01 -31.70
N THR A 407 -8.95 -14.51 -31.89
CA THR A 407 -9.92 -13.95 -32.83
C THR A 407 -11.23 -13.65 -32.13
N ALA A 408 -11.92 -12.61 -32.56
CA ALA A 408 -13.24 -12.26 -32.07
C ALA A 408 -14.17 -11.87 -33.22
N PHE A 409 -15.44 -12.24 -33.09
CA PHE A 409 -16.54 -11.69 -33.87
C PHE A 409 -17.46 -10.91 -32.92
N VAL A 410 -17.78 -9.67 -33.27
CA VAL A 410 -18.66 -8.83 -32.49
C VAL A 410 -19.73 -8.24 -33.40
N GLN A 411 -20.98 -8.30 -32.95
CA GLN A 411 -22.12 -7.60 -33.51
C GLN A 411 -22.66 -6.64 -32.46
N VAL A 412 -22.83 -5.38 -32.85
CA VAL A 412 -23.40 -4.32 -32.01
C VAL A 412 -24.55 -3.66 -32.72
N GLU A 413 -25.44 -3.06 -31.97
CA GLU A 413 -26.40 -2.10 -32.49
C GLU A 413 -25.91 -0.68 -32.13
N LEU A 414 -25.65 0.15 -33.14
CA LEU A 414 -25.22 1.54 -33.00
C LEU A 414 -26.28 2.43 -33.66
N ASP A 415 -26.93 3.30 -32.89
CA ASP A 415 -27.99 4.18 -33.32
C ASP A 415 -29.12 3.41 -34.09
N GLY A 416 -29.54 2.25 -33.59
CA GLY A 416 -30.54 1.38 -34.18
C GLY A 416 -30.09 0.58 -35.40
N LYS A 417 -28.81 0.67 -35.80
CA LYS A 417 -28.25 -0.08 -36.93
C LYS A 417 -27.33 -1.21 -36.43
N LYS A 418 -27.60 -2.42 -36.95
CA LYS A 418 -26.72 -3.56 -36.64
C LYS A 418 -25.44 -3.51 -37.47
N LEU A 419 -24.31 -3.48 -36.79
CA LEU A 419 -22.96 -3.51 -37.34
C LEU A 419 -22.23 -4.72 -36.82
N SER A 420 -21.40 -5.35 -37.64
CA SER A 420 -20.57 -6.50 -37.19
C SER A 420 -19.21 -6.46 -37.82
N THR A 421 -18.23 -6.96 -37.11
CA THR A 421 -16.85 -7.14 -37.58
C THR A 421 -16.18 -8.32 -36.91
N SER A 422 -15.08 -8.77 -37.53
CA SER A 422 -14.17 -9.73 -36.91
C SER A 422 -12.82 -9.09 -36.70
N SER A 423 -12.17 -9.43 -35.61
CA SER A 423 -10.80 -9.03 -35.29
C SER A 423 -9.89 -10.26 -35.21
N ILE A 424 -8.70 -10.15 -35.76
CA ILE A 424 -7.65 -11.17 -35.67
C ILE A 424 -6.42 -10.49 -35.03
N GLY A 425 -5.92 -11.07 -33.95
CA GLY A 425 -4.77 -10.55 -33.21
C GLY A 425 -5.16 -10.05 -31.82
N GLY A 426 -4.13 -9.57 -31.09
CA GLY A 426 -4.26 -9.16 -29.70
C GLY A 426 -3.61 -10.15 -28.73
N ASN A 427 -3.43 -9.72 -27.47
CA ASN A 427 -2.80 -10.49 -26.40
C ASN A 427 -3.74 -11.51 -25.73
N GLY A 428 -4.91 -11.75 -26.33
CA GLY A 428 -5.91 -12.69 -25.80
C GLY A 428 -7.33 -12.34 -26.26
N PRO A 429 -8.34 -13.13 -25.84
CA PRO A 429 -9.72 -13.00 -26.31
C PRO A 429 -10.34 -11.65 -25.96
N VAL A 430 -10.07 -11.09 -24.79
CA VAL A 430 -10.57 -9.76 -24.38
C VAL A 430 -10.01 -8.67 -25.29
N ASP A 431 -8.71 -8.71 -25.60
CA ASP A 431 -8.06 -7.71 -26.46
C ASP A 431 -8.59 -7.80 -27.91
N ALA A 432 -8.81 -9.03 -28.41
CA ALA A 432 -9.43 -9.23 -29.72
C ALA A 432 -10.86 -8.65 -29.79
N VAL A 433 -11.67 -8.82 -28.74
CA VAL A 433 -13.02 -8.24 -28.64
C VAL A 433 -12.97 -6.72 -28.58
N TYR A 434 -12.05 -6.16 -27.80
CA TYR A 434 -11.87 -4.71 -27.69
C TYR A 434 -11.50 -4.11 -29.04
N ASN A 435 -10.55 -4.71 -29.76
CA ASN A 435 -10.18 -4.28 -31.10
C ASN A 435 -11.37 -4.34 -32.08
N ALA A 436 -12.22 -5.36 -31.99
CA ALA A 436 -13.42 -5.45 -32.83
C ALA A 436 -14.41 -4.32 -32.51
N ILE A 437 -14.69 -4.02 -31.24
CA ILE A 437 -15.61 -2.94 -30.83
C ILE A 437 -15.05 -1.57 -31.25
N LEU A 438 -13.76 -1.34 -31.06
CA LEU A 438 -13.11 -0.08 -31.43
C LEU A 438 -13.10 0.13 -32.95
N ASN A 439 -12.90 -0.93 -33.73
CA ASN A 439 -13.01 -0.87 -35.20
C ASN A 439 -14.42 -0.50 -35.68
N LEU A 440 -15.48 -0.95 -34.98
CA LEU A 440 -16.87 -0.61 -35.31
C LEU A 440 -17.22 0.83 -34.94
N THR A 441 -16.67 1.34 -33.84
CA THR A 441 -16.99 2.68 -33.34
C THR A 441 -16.08 3.78 -33.89
N GLY A 442 -14.87 3.41 -34.36
CA GLY A 442 -13.87 4.36 -34.85
C GLY A 442 -13.29 5.28 -33.79
N LEU A 443 -13.51 4.99 -32.51
CA LEU A 443 -13.01 5.79 -31.40
C LEU A 443 -11.55 5.45 -31.07
N ASP A 444 -10.73 6.48 -30.89
CA ASP A 444 -9.37 6.33 -30.34
C ASP A 444 -9.46 6.33 -28.81
N ILE A 445 -9.32 5.15 -28.22
CA ILE A 445 -9.48 4.91 -26.80
C ILE A 445 -8.25 4.20 -26.26
N LYS A 446 -7.68 4.73 -25.16
CA LYS A 446 -6.58 4.11 -24.43
C LYS A 446 -7.08 3.52 -23.13
N MET A 447 -6.87 2.20 -22.90
CA MET A 447 -7.13 1.55 -21.62
C MET A 447 -6.11 2.02 -20.59
N SER A 448 -6.56 2.61 -19.48
CA SER A 448 -5.70 3.06 -18.38
C SER A 448 -5.81 2.18 -17.13
N HIS A 449 -6.95 1.49 -16.96
CA HIS A 449 -7.16 0.56 -15.85
C HIS A 449 -8.11 -0.57 -16.25
N TYR A 450 -7.81 -1.78 -15.76
CA TYR A 450 -8.65 -2.97 -15.93
C TYR A 450 -8.60 -3.77 -14.63
N ASN A 451 -9.76 -4.04 -14.04
CA ASN A 451 -9.90 -4.82 -12.83
C ASN A 451 -11.01 -5.86 -12.99
N LEU A 452 -10.75 -7.09 -12.58
CA LEU A 452 -11.69 -8.20 -12.60
C LEU A 452 -11.94 -8.68 -11.17
N THR A 453 -13.20 -8.74 -10.76
CA THR A 453 -13.61 -9.21 -9.44
C THR A 453 -14.69 -10.26 -9.57
N ALA A 454 -14.53 -11.40 -8.92
CA ALA A 454 -15.59 -12.41 -8.83
C ALA A 454 -16.66 -11.95 -7.82
N LYS A 455 -17.93 -12.06 -8.21
CA LYS A 455 -19.11 -11.82 -7.37
C LYS A 455 -19.82 -13.13 -7.14
N GLY A 456 -19.73 -13.66 -5.92
CA GLY A 456 -20.26 -14.97 -5.57
C GLY A 456 -19.18 -16.07 -5.53
N GLU A 457 -19.59 -17.30 -5.26
CA GLU A 457 -18.73 -18.48 -5.15
C GLU A 457 -19.17 -19.55 -6.14
N GLY A 458 -18.21 -20.38 -6.57
CA GLY A 458 -18.48 -21.53 -7.46
C GLY A 458 -18.55 -21.18 -8.95
N ALA A 459 -19.04 -22.14 -9.73
CA ALA A 459 -19.05 -22.06 -11.20
C ALA A 459 -20.04 -21.03 -11.78
N GLU A 460 -21.00 -20.57 -10.98
CA GLU A 460 -22.00 -19.57 -11.37
C GLU A 460 -21.63 -18.15 -10.86
N ALA A 461 -20.42 -17.97 -10.31
CA ALA A 461 -19.96 -16.65 -9.90
C ALA A 461 -19.92 -15.70 -11.10
N LEU A 462 -20.46 -14.50 -10.92
CA LEU A 462 -20.40 -13.46 -11.94
C LEU A 462 -19.03 -12.80 -11.94
N GLY A 463 -18.45 -12.58 -13.11
CA GLY A 463 -17.27 -11.74 -13.29
C GLY A 463 -17.71 -10.28 -13.43
N GLN A 464 -17.36 -9.43 -12.48
CA GLN A 464 -17.46 -7.99 -12.64
C GLN A 464 -16.14 -7.46 -13.20
N VAL A 465 -16.22 -6.75 -14.32
CA VAL A 465 -15.09 -6.05 -14.92
C VAL A 465 -15.30 -4.56 -14.77
N ASP A 466 -14.32 -3.88 -14.17
CA ASP A 466 -14.28 -2.44 -14.02
C ASP A 466 -13.11 -1.91 -14.85
N ILE A 467 -13.39 -0.98 -15.77
CA ILE A 467 -12.35 -0.36 -16.61
C ILE A 467 -12.35 1.15 -16.51
N VAL A 468 -11.19 1.74 -16.73
CA VAL A 468 -11.04 3.16 -17.00
C VAL A 468 -10.38 3.33 -18.35
N VAL A 469 -11.01 4.08 -19.23
CA VAL A 469 -10.48 4.41 -20.54
C VAL A 469 -10.26 5.91 -20.68
N GLU A 470 -9.27 6.29 -21.50
CA GLU A 470 -8.97 7.68 -21.79
C GLU A 470 -9.31 7.97 -23.27
N HIS A 471 -10.04 9.04 -23.49
CA HIS A 471 -10.42 9.56 -24.81
C HIS A 471 -10.37 11.09 -24.77
N GLU A 472 -9.64 11.71 -25.69
CA GLU A 472 -9.45 13.17 -25.78
C GLU A 472 -9.02 13.83 -24.45
N GLY A 473 -8.13 13.14 -23.69
CA GLY A 473 -7.60 13.63 -22.41
C GLY A 473 -8.57 13.53 -21.23
N ARG A 474 -9.78 12.96 -21.43
CA ARG A 474 -10.78 12.70 -20.37
C ARG A 474 -10.83 11.21 -20.04
N LYS A 475 -11.09 10.90 -18.77
CA LYS A 475 -11.26 9.51 -18.30
C LYS A 475 -12.73 9.14 -18.22
N PHE A 476 -13.06 7.95 -18.71
CA PHE A 476 -14.40 7.38 -18.67
C PHE A 476 -14.38 6.00 -18.03
N HIS A 477 -15.36 5.72 -17.20
CA HIS A 477 -15.46 4.46 -16.46
C HIS A 477 -16.49 3.56 -17.10
N GLY A 478 -16.20 2.28 -17.20
CA GLY A 478 -17.11 1.26 -17.67
C GLY A 478 -17.17 0.09 -16.71
N VAL A 479 -18.35 -0.46 -16.51
CA VAL A 479 -18.60 -1.64 -15.68
C VAL A 479 -19.38 -2.65 -16.48
N GLY A 480 -18.96 -3.91 -16.46
CA GLY A 480 -19.66 -5.03 -17.06
C GLY A 480 -19.80 -6.18 -16.06
N LEU A 481 -20.90 -6.90 -16.11
CA LEU A 481 -21.23 -8.00 -15.23
C LEU A 481 -21.85 -9.13 -16.05
N ALA A 482 -21.20 -10.28 -16.09
CA ALA A 482 -21.69 -11.51 -16.73
C ALA A 482 -21.03 -12.74 -16.12
N THR A 483 -21.50 -13.95 -16.44
CA THR A 483 -20.83 -15.19 -16.06
C THR A 483 -19.57 -15.45 -16.88
N ASP A 484 -19.53 -14.97 -18.12
CA ASP A 484 -18.35 -15.03 -18.99
C ASP A 484 -17.53 -13.75 -18.86
N ILE A 485 -16.21 -13.90 -18.61
CA ILE A 485 -15.28 -12.79 -18.42
C ILE A 485 -15.10 -11.96 -19.67
N VAL A 486 -15.14 -12.59 -20.86
CA VAL A 486 -15.02 -11.89 -22.14
C VAL A 486 -16.24 -11.04 -22.40
N GLU A 487 -17.42 -11.56 -22.09
CA GLU A 487 -18.68 -10.81 -22.17
C GLU A 487 -18.70 -9.65 -21.17
N SER A 488 -18.32 -9.89 -19.90
CA SER A 488 -18.22 -8.81 -18.90
C SER A 488 -17.28 -7.69 -19.37
N SER A 489 -16.14 -8.06 -19.98
CA SER A 489 -15.18 -7.09 -20.51
C SER A 489 -15.77 -6.29 -21.68
N ALA A 490 -16.46 -6.95 -22.60
CA ALA A 490 -17.14 -6.29 -23.71
C ALA A 490 -18.21 -5.30 -23.23
N LEU A 491 -19.04 -5.71 -22.25
CA LEU A 491 -20.06 -4.86 -21.64
C LEU A 491 -19.44 -3.64 -20.94
N ALA A 492 -18.32 -3.82 -20.25
CA ALA A 492 -17.59 -2.72 -19.62
C ALA A 492 -17.14 -1.68 -20.66
N LEU A 493 -16.57 -2.12 -21.80
CA LEU A 493 -16.15 -1.22 -22.87
C LEU A 493 -17.34 -0.51 -23.53
N VAL A 494 -18.42 -1.22 -23.81
CA VAL A 494 -19.67 -0.65 -24.36
C VAL A 494 -20.22 0.42 -23.42
N HIS A 495 -20.22 0.17 -22.10
CA HIS A 495 -20.64 1.15 -21.11
C HIS A 495 -19.77 2.42 -21.13
N ALA A 496 -18.44 2.28 -21.20
CA ALA A 496 -17.52 3.42 -21.30
C ALA A 496 -17.72 4.21 -22.61
N ILE A 497 -17.95 3.53 -23.74
CA ILE A 497 -18.22 4.17 -25.04
C ILE A 497 -19.52 4.95 -25.01
N ASN A 498 -20.57 4.43 -24.40
CA ASN A 498 -21.83 5.18 -24.25
C ASN A 498 -21.64 6.44 -23.40
N ALA A 499 -20.78 6.41 -22.37
CA ALA A 499 -20.41 7.60 -21.62
C ALA A 499 -19.66 8.63 -22.48
N ILE A 500 -18.77 8.20 -23.38
CA ILE A 500 -18.11 9.07 -24.36
C ILE A 500 -19.13 9.71 -25.32
N TYR A 501 -20.07 8.93 -25.87
CA TYR A 501 -21.11 9.48 -26.75
C TYR A 501 -21.99 10.51 -26.05
N ARG A 502 -22.34 10.29 -24.77
CA ARG A 502 -23.06 11.30 -23.98
C ARG A 502 -22.24 12.58 -23.81
N ALA A 503 -20.95 12.48 -23.54
CA ALA A 503 -20.08 13.63 -23.42
C ALA A 503 -19.97 14.43 -24.74
N HIS A 504 -19.87 13.75 -25.90
CA HIS A 504 -19.88 14.40 -27.21
C HIS A 504 -21.21 15.14 -27.45
N LYS A 505 -22.36 14.50 -27.14
CA LYS A 505 -23.69 15.14 -27.26
C LYS A 505 -23.78 16.43 -26.43
N VAL A 506 -23.24 16.44 -25.21
CA VAL A 506 -23.15 17.65 -24.38
C VAL A 506 -22.31 18.73 -25.04
N ALA A 507 -21.14 18.37 -25.61
CA ALA A 507 -20.27 19.32 -26.29
C ALA A 507 -20.98 19.97 -27.52
N ASP A 508 -21.71 19.17 -28.29
CA ASP A 508 -22.49 19.64 -29.43
C ASP A 508 -23.63 20.63 -29.00
N ILE A 509 -24.37 20.31 -27.96
CA ILE A 509 -25.39 21.20 -27.40
C ILE A 509 -24.81 22.54 -26.97
N LYS A 510 -23.64 22.54 -26.38
CA LYS A 510 -22.94 23.77 -25.96
C LYS A 510 -22.49 24.62 -27.14
N SER A 511 -21.92 24.00 -28.17
CA SER A 511 -21.45 24.73 -29.37
C SER A 511 -22.60 25.46 -30.08
N HIS A 512 -23.84 24.90 -30.02
CA HIS A 512 -25.05 25.50 -30.63
C HIS A 512 -25.69 26.61 -29.78
N LYS A 513 -25.36 26.71 -28.46
CA LYS A 513 -25.88 27.79 -27.59
C LYS A 513 -25.05 29.08 -27.64
N HIS A 514 -23.86 29.03 -28.22
CA HIS A 514 -22.93 30.17 -28.35
C HIS A 514 -22.97 30.79 -29.77
N HIS A 515 -23.85 30.37 -30.63
CA HIS A 515 -24.25 30.99 -31.90
C HIS A 515 -25.69 31.46 -31.82
#